data_2bef2b05b3d766120746bc8f644e3fce
#
_entry.id   2bef2b05b3d766120746bc8f644e3fce
#
_cell.length_a   1.000
_cell.length_b   1.000
_cell.length_c   1.000
_cell.angle_alpha   90.00
_cell.angle_beta   90.00
_cell.angle_gamma   90.00
#
_symmetry.space_group_name_H-M   'P 1'
#
loop_
_entity.id
_entity.type
_entity.pdbx_description
1 polymer ?
#
loop_
_entity_poly.entity_id
_entity_poly.type
_entity_poly.pdbx_seq_one_letter_code
_entity_poly.pdbx_strand_id
1 'polypeptide(L)'
;LTKDEGETVESMYRFCKENPDYKVLFFHAKGASRQFVPQLHAWRMFLEYYVIDKWRECIDKLKEYDSVGVKLRMKPFPHYSGNFWWANADYVATLDENFLYTEGEHGKIDRELMIGSGDRFDPCDLHHVHKEMNMYDTIFTEDNYI
;
A
#
# COMPACT_ATOMS: atom_id res chain seq x y z
N LEU A 1 -23.56 -3.27 0.70
CA LEU A 1 -22.87 -2.48 -0.34
C LEU A 1 -21.39 -2.79 -0.31
N THR A 2 -20.97 -3.73 -1.12
CA THR A 2 -19.56 -3.91 -1.42
C THR A 2 -19.13 -2.76 -2.32
N LYS A 3 -18.69 -1.66 -1.70
CA LYS A 3 -18.04 -0.61 -2.46
C LYS A 3 -16.66 -1.12 -2.86
N ASP A 4 -16.40 -1.02 -4.14
CA ASP A 4 -15.12 -1.32 -4.72
C ASP A 4 -14.03 -0.43 -4.07
N GLU A 5 -12.82 -0.97 -3.88
CA GLU A 5 -11.64 -0.19 -3.49
C GLU A 5 -11.45 1.06 -4.34
N GLY A 6 -11.93 1.05 -5.59
CA GLY A 6 -11.85 2.16 -6.52
C GLY A 6 -12.43 3.45 -5.98
N GLU A 7 -13.61 3.39 -5.34
CA GLU A 7 -14.24 4.58 -4.76
C GLU A 7 -13.42 5.13 -3.59
N THR A 8 -12.82 4.25 -2.79
CA THR A 8 -11.97 4.65 -1.66
C THR A 8 -10.70 5.34 -2.15
N VAL A 9 -10.05 4.77 -3.15
CA VAL A 9 -8.82 5.34 -3.73
C VAL A 9 -9.12 6.68 -4.41
N GLU A 10 -10.23 6.78 -5.13
CA GLU A 10 -10.64 8.04 -5.75
C GLU A 10 -10.91 9.12 -4.71
N SER A 11 -11.64 8.79 -3.65
CA SER A 11 -11.93 9.73 -2.56
C SER A 11 -10.66 10.21 -1.89
N MET A 12 -9.73 9.31 -1.62
CA MET A 12 -8.42 9.65 -1.05
C MET A 12 -7.62 10.57 -1.98
N TYR A 13 -7.58 10.26 -3.27
CA TYR A 13 -6.87 11.05 -4.26
C TYR A 13 -7.40 12.49 -4.32
N ARG A 14 -8.73 12.66 -4.35
CA ARG A 14 -9.37 13.97 -4.35
C ARG A 14 -9.10 14.73 -3.04
N PHE A 15 -9.20 14.05 -1.91
CA PHE A 15 -8.86 14.62 -0.61
C PHE A 15 -7.42 15.15 -0.58
N CYS A 16 -6.48 14.39 -1.10
CA CYS A 16 -5.06 14.79 -1.12
C CYS A 16 -4.81 16.00 -2.01
N LYS A 17 -5.54 16.13 -3.11
CA LYS A 17 -5.45 17.33 -3.97
C LYS A 17 -5.89 18.60 -3.24
N GLU A 18 -6.90 18.48 -2.39
CA GLU A 18 -7.45 19.61 -1.63
C GLU A 18 -6.67 19.86 -0.33
N ASN A 19 -5.93 18.87 0.17
CA ASN A 19 -5.27 18.90 1.47
C ASN A 19 -3.81 18.42 1.37
N PRO A 20 -2.93 19.17 0.68
CA PRO A 20 -1.56 18.69 0.38
C PRO A 20 -0.66 18.56 1.61
N ASP A 21 -1.01 19.17 2.74
CA ASP A 21 -0.21 19.12 3.96
C ASP A 21 -0.50 17.88 4.83
N TYR A 22 -1.47 17.06 4.43
CA TYR A 22 -1.85 15.88 5.18
C TYR A 22 -0.94 14.70 4.87
N LYS A 23 -0.97 13.73 5.77
CA LYS A 23 -0.39 12.40 5.57
C LYS A 23 -1.54 11.41 5.57
N VAL A 24 -1.52 10.48 4.64
CA VAL A 24 -2.62 9.53 4.46
C VAL A 24 -2.14 8.10 4.61
N LEU A 25 -2.97 7.28 5.20
CA LEU A 25 -2.78 5.84 5.30
C LEU A 25 -3.81 5.15 4.41
N PHE A 26 -3.33 4.33 3.49
CA PHE A 26 -4.18 3.42 2.74
C PHE A 26 -4.01 2.00 3.26
N PHE A 27 -5.12 1.36 3.59
CA PHE A 27 -5.16 -0.06 3.94
C PHE A 27 -6.55 -0.60 3.60
N HIS A 28 -6.67 -1.92 3.58
CA HIS A 28 -7.93 -2.57 3.24
C HIS A 28 -8.06 -3.91 3.97
N ALA A 29 -9.27 -4.49 3.94
CA ALA A 29 -9.57 -5.75 4.61
C ALA A 29 -9.09 -6.96 3.78
N LYS A 30 -7.78 -7.10 3.64
CA LYS A 30 -7.16 -8.15 2.82
C LYS A 30 -7.57 -9.55 3.29
N GLY A 31 -8.26 -10.26 2.40
CA GLY A 31 -8.70 -11.64 2.66
C GLY A 31 -9.89 -11.78 3.62
N ALA A 32 -10.43 -10.68 4.17
CA ALA A 32 -11.51 -10.74 5.15
C ALA A 32 -12.83 -11.28 4.60
N SER A 33 -13.06 -11.17 3.30
CA SER A 33 -14.25 -11.67 2.62
C SER A 33 -14.13 -13.13 2.16
N ARG A 34 -12.99 -13.76 2.41
CA ARG A 34 -12.70 -15.12 1.98
C ARG A 34 -12.72 -16.07 3.19
N GLN A 35 -12.89 -17.35 2.92
CA GLN A 35 -12.61 -18.39 3.88
C GLN A 35 -11.18 -18.23 4.44
N PHE A 36 -10.98 -18.53 5.73
CA PHE A 36 -9.68 -18.34 6.36
C PHE A 36 -8.57 -19.09 5.61
N VAL A 37 -7.56 -18.33 5.18
CA VAL A 37 -6.35 -18.85 4.56
C VAL A 37 -5.16 -18.41 5.41
N PRO A 38 -4.40 -19.34 6.02
CA PRO A 38 -3.31 -18.98 6.94
C PRO A 38 -2.28 -18.03 6.34
N GLN A 39 -1.92 -18.21 5.08
CA GLN A 39 -0.94 -17.35 4.38
C GLN A 39 -1.45 -15.91 4.24
N LEU A 40 -2.72 -15.73 3.88
CA LEU A 40 -3.31 -14.40 3.74
C LEU A 40 -3.46 -13.70 5.10
N HIS A 41 -3.82 -14.46 6.13
CA HIS A 41 -3.91 -13.94 7.49
C HIS A 41 -2.53 -13.48 8.00
N ALA A 42 -1.51 -14.32 7.84
CA ALA A 42 -0.14 -13.99 8.22
C ALA A 42 0.38 -12.76 7.46
N TRP A 43 0.08 -12.67 6.17
CA TRP A 43 0.46 -11.52 5.35
C TRP A 43 -0.21 -10.24 5.85
N ARG A 44 -1.51 -10.28 6.13
CA ARG A 44 -2.22 -9.12 6.67
C ARG A 44 -1.62 -8.67 8.01
N MET A 45 -1.32 -9.61 8.92
CA MET A 45 -0.71 -9.28 10.21
C MET A 45 0.66 -8.62 10.04
N PHE A 46 1.46 -9.09 9.08
CA PHE A 46 2.74 -8.48 8.74
C PHE A 46 2.56 -7.03 8.26
N LEU A 47 1.61 -6.79 7.37
CA LEU A 47 1.31 -5.45 6.87
C LEU A 47 0.84 -4.52 8.00
N GLU A 48 -0.06 -5.01 8.85
CA GLU A 48 -0.58 -4.26 9.99
C GLU A 48 0.53 -3.90 10.98
N TYR A 49 1.42 -4.83 11.26
CA TYR A 49 2.54 -4.60 12.18
C TYR A 49 3.40 -3.41 11.74
N TYR A 50 3.85 -3.39 10.49
CA TYR A 50 4.73 -2.33 10.01
C TYR A 50 4.00 -1.03 9.68
N VAL A 51 2.81 -1.11 9.13
CA VAL A 51 2.13 0.06 8.58
C VAL A 51 1.16 0.69 9.58
N ILE A 52 0.54 -0.11 10.44
CA ILE A 52 -0.46 0.37 11.41
C ILE A 52 0.14 0.46 12.81
N ASP A 53 0.68 -0.64 13.35
CA ASP A 53 1.20 -0.62 14.71
C ASP A 53 2.41 0.32 14.87
N LYS A 54 3.27 0.36 13.86
CA LYS A 54 4.44 1.26 13.80
C LYS A 54 4.18 2.58 13.07
N TRP A 55 2.98 3.10 13.16
CA TRP A 55 2.58 4.30 12.41
C TRP A 55 3.47 5.52 12.69
N ARG A 56 3.96 5.66 13.93
CA ARG A 56 4.85 6.79 14.29
C ARG A 56 6.15 6.75 13.51
N GLU A 57 6.73 5.57 13.34
CA GLU A 57 7.91 5.36 12.50
C GLU A 57 7.62 5.69 11.04
N CYS A 58 6.46 5.29 10.54
CA CYS A 58 6.03 5.64 9.18
C CYS A 58 5.92 7.16 9.00
N ILE A 59 5.29 7.86 9.92
CA ILE A 59 5.16 9.32 9.87
C ILE A 59 6.53 10.00 9.89
N ASP A 60 7.45 9.49 10.70
CA ASP A 60 8.81 10.03 10.76
C ASP A 60 9.54 9.86 9.41
N LYS A 61 9.40 8.71 8.77
CA LYS A 61 9.97 8.46 7.45
C LYS A 61 9.41 9.38 6.37
N LEU A 62 8.17 9.81 6.48
CA LEU A 62 7.56 10.73 5.52
C LEU A 62 8.17 12.14 5.52
N LYS A 63 9.05 12.45 6.46
CA LYS A 63 9.85 13.69 6.43
C LYS A 63 10.92 13.63 5.33
N GLU A 64 11.37 12.43 4.97
CA GLU A 64 12.43 12.20 3.99
C GLU A 64 11.94 11.52 2.71
N TYR A 65 10.86 10.76 2.79
CA TYR A 65 10.32 9.95 1.69
C TYR A 65 8.90 10.36 1.33
N ASP A 66 8.50 10.11 0.12
CA ASP A 66 7.14 10.41 -0.36
C ASP A 66 6.11 9.38 0.10
N SER A 67 6.54 8.14 0.25
CA SER A 67 5.68 7.05 0.73
C SER A 67 6.48 6.05 1.56
N VAL A 68 5.76 5.28 2.39
CA VAL A 68 6.34 4.30 3.30
C VAL A 68 5.46 3.05 3.32
N GLY A 69 6.06 1.91 3.20
CA GLY A 69 5.37 0.63 3.29
C GLY A 69 6.35 -0.51 3.44
N VAL A 70 5.91 -1.71 3.10
CA VAL A 70 6.74 -2.91 3.12
C VAL A 70 6.57 -3.69 1.81
N LYS A 71 7.51 -4.58 1.53
CA LYS A 71 7.49 -5.41 0.33
C LYS A 71 7.42 -4.58 -0.95
N LEU A 72 8.25 -3.56 -1.04
CA LEU A 72 8.38 -2.76 -2.24
C LEU A 72 8.85 -3.63 -3.40
N ARG A 73 8.13 -3.57 -4.49
CA ARG A 73 8.46 -4.23 -5.75
C ARG A 73 8.53 -3.21 -6.86
N MET A 74 9.48 -3.41 -7.77
CA MET A 74 9.74 -2.45 -8.86
C MET A 74 9.00 -2.81 -10.15
N LYS A 75 8.54 -4.06 -10.27
CA LYS A 75 7.88 -4.53 -11.50
C LYS A 75 6.44 -4.96 -11.23
N PRO A 76 5.52 -4.73 -12.17
CA PRO A 76 5.68 -3.99 -13.43
C PRO A 76 5.87 -2.50 -13.24
N PHE A 77 5.38 -1.93 -12.15
CA PHE A 77 5.60 -0.57 -11.66
C PHE A 77 5.98 -0.63 -10.18
N PRO A 78 6.66 0.38 -9.65
CA PRO A 78 6.93 0.46 -8.21
C PRO A 78 5.63 0.43 -7.42
N HIS A 79 5.53 -0.51 -6.47
CA HIS A 79 4.37 -0.66 -5.60
C HIS A 79 4.73 -1.43 -4.35
N TYR A 80 3.88 -1.31 -3.33
CA TYR A 80 3.99 -2.10 -2.12
C TYR A 80 3.08 -3.33 -2.24
N SER A 81 3.67 -4.52 -2.21
CA SER A 81 2.91 -5.77 -2.32
C SER A 81 1.94 -5.89 -1.14
N GLY A 82 0.66 -6.07 -1.44
CA GLY A 82 -0.41 -6.07 -0.44
C GLY A 82 -1.14 -4.74 -0.30
N ASN A 83 -0.57 -3.66 -0.84
CA ASN A 83 -1.20 -2.34 -0.95
C ASN A 83 -1.60 -1.70 0.39
N PHE A 84 -0.70 -1.81 1.38
CA PHE A 84 -0.78 -1.05 2.63
C PHE A 84 0.37 -0.05 2.65
N TRP A 85 0.07 1.24 2.79
CA TRP A 85 1.13 2.26 2.78
C TRP A 85 0.67 3.58 3.39
N TRP A 86 1.65 4.36 3.84
CA TRP A 86 1.51 5.76 4.16
C TRP A 86 2.10 6.61 3.06
N ALA A 87 1.55 7.79 2.82
CA ALA A 87 2.12 8.74 1.87
C ALA A 87 1.82 10.19 2.27
N ASN A 88 2.67 11.10 1.80
CA ASN A 88 2.37 12.52 1.87
C ASN A 88 1.27 12.85 0.85
N ALA A 89 0.30 13.65 1.26
CA ALA A 89 -0.83 13.98 0.39
C ALA A 89 -0.39 14.73 -0.88
N ASP A 90 0.62 15.59 -0.80
CA ASP A 90 1.16 16.29 -1.96
C ASP A 90 1.73 15.31 -3.01
N TYR A 91 2.35 14.21 -2.57
CA TYR A 91 2.78 13.15 -3.46
C TYR A 91 1.59 12.41 -4.09
N VAL A 92 0.60 12.02 -3.28
CA VAL A 92 -0.60 11.33 -3.79
C VAL A 92 -1.30 12.16 -4.86
N ALA A 93 -1.31 13.47 -4.71
CA ALA A 93 -1.90 14.37 -5.71
C ALA A 93 -1.18 14.33 -7.08
N THR A 94 0.04 13.80 -7.15
CA THR A 94 0.80 13.64 -8.41
C THR A 94 0.56 12.29 -9.09
N LEU A 95 -0.16 11.37 -8.46
CA LEU A 95 -0.40 10.03 -9.02
C LEU A 95 -1.21 10.11 -10.31
N ASP A 96 -1.01 9.12 -11.17
CA ASP A 96 -1.73 9.04 -12.44
C ASP A 96 -3.18 8.64 -12.22
N GLU A 97 -4.10 9.57 -12.41
CA GLU A 97 -5.54 9.36 -12.19
C GLU A 97 -6.16 8.32 -13.15
N ASN A 98 -5.50 7.99 -14.26
CA ASN A 98 -5.98 6.97 -15.18
C ASN A 98 -6.10 5.59 -14.51
N PHE A 99 -5.30 5.32 -13.48
CA PHE A 99 -5.42 4.09 -12.69
C PHE A 99 -6.75 3.98 -11.94
N LEU A 100 -7.48 5.06 -11.76
CA LEU A 100 -8.77 5.08 -11.07
C LEU A 100 -9.93 4.54 -11.92
N TYR A 101 -9.78 4.56 -13.23
CA TYR A 101 -10.90 4.34 -14.16
C TYR A 101 -10.92 2.94 -14.79
N THR A 102 -9.97 2.09 -14.47
CA THR A 102 -9.97 0.70 -14.93
C THR A 102 -10.86 -0.15 -14.03
N GLU A 103 -11.78 -0.90 -14.63
CA GLU A 103 -12.73 -1.76 -13.91
C GLU A 103 -12.28 -3.22 -13.87
N GLY A 104 -12.92 -4.02 -12.99
CA GLY A 104 -12.71 -5.46 -12.87
C GLY A 104 -11.36 -5.82 -12.22
N GLU A 105 -10.84 -6.99 -12.56
CA GLU A 105 -9.58 -7.48 -12.00
C GLU A 105 -8.38 -6.63 -12.39
N HIS A 106 -8.37 -6.11 -13.62
CA HIS A 106 -7.34 -5.17 -14.07
C HIS A 106 -7.36 -3.89 -13.23
N GLY A 107 -8.54 -3.43 -12.86
CA GLY A 107 -8.70 -2.26 -12.00
C GLY A 107 -8.08 -2.44 -10.61
N LYS A 108 -8.18 -3.65 -10.03
CA LYS A 108 -7.54 -3.95 -8.74
C LYS A 108 -6.03 -3.88 -8.84
N ILE A 109 -5.46 -4.43 -9.91
CA ILE A 109 -4.01 -4.39 -10.16
C ILE A 109 -3.56 -2.95 -10.39
N ASP A 110 -4.28 -2.19 -11.20
CA ASP A 110 -3.95 -0.80 -11.49
C ASP A 110 -3.96 0.04 -10.21
N ARG A 111 -4.95 -0.12 -9.35
CA ARG A 111 -5.02 0.60 -8.08
C ARG A 111 -3.88 0.24 -7.12
N GLU A 112 -3.44 -1.01 -7.10
CA GLU A 112 -2.26 -1.43 -6.34
C GLU A 112 -0.99 -0.79 -6.88
N LEU A 113 -0.89 -0.60 -8.19
CA LEU A 113 0.26 0.02 -8.84
C LEU A 113 0.25 1.56 -8.78
N MET A 114 -0.89 2.16 -8.50
CA MET A 114 -1.08 3.61 -8.56
C MET A 114 -0.10 4.38 -7.68
N ILE A 115 0.25 3.85 -6.51
CA ILE A 115 1.14 4.54 -5.57
C ILE A 115 2.52 4.85 -6.16
N GLY A 116 2.98 4.06 -7.11
CA GLY A 116 4.26 4.26 -7.79
C GLY A 116 4.19 5.12 -9.06
N SER A 117 3.01 5.64 -9.42
CA SER A 117 2.77 6.36 -10.66
C SER A 117 2.99 7.88 -10.59
N GLY A 118 3.44 8.40 -9.45
CA GLY A 118 3.64 9.83 -9.25
C GLY A 118 4.75 10.42 -10.13
N ASP A 119 4.85 11.75 -10.12
CA ASP A 119 5.83 12.52 -10.91
C ASP A 119 7.27 12.37 -10.38
N ARG A 120 7.42 11.81 -9.19
CA ARG A 120 8.69 11.48 -8.55
C ARG A 120 8.58 10.12 -7.89
N PHE A 121 9.71 9.51 -7.55
CA PHE A 121 9.72 8.20 -6.92
C PHE A 121 10.75 8.18 -5.79
N ASP A 122 10.27 8.29 -4.57
CA ASP A 122 11.10 8.24 -3.37
C ASP A 122 10.39 7.46 -2.25
N PRO A 123 10.30 6.12 -2.40
CA PRO A 123 9.64 5.26 -1.42
C PRO A 123 10.58 4.80 -0.32
N CYS A 124 10.02 4.48 0.83
CA CYS A 124 10.71 3.82 1.92
C CYS A 124 10.13 2.42 2.16
N ASP A 125 10.97 1.40 2.03
CA ASP A 125 10.63 0.02 2.38
C ASP A 125 11.15 -0.27 3.79
N LEU A 126 10.25 -0.46 4.74
CA LEU A 126 10.59 -0.71 6.14
C LEU A 126 11.14 -2.12 6.40
N HIS A 127 11.01 -3.03 5.44
CA HIS A 127 11.43 -4.42 5.61
C HIS A 127 12.18 -4.92 4.38
N HIS A 128 13.50 -4.92 4.46
CA HIS A 128 14.38 -5.30 3.35
C HIS A 128 14.69 -6.80 3.28
N VAL A 129 14.49 -7.52 4.38
CA VAL A 129 14.78 -8.95 4.48
C VAL A 129 13.67 -9.74 3.81
N HIS A 130 14.03 -10.85 3.18
CA HIS A 130 13.05 -11.74 2.50
C HIS A 130 12.20 -11.07 1.42
N LYS A 131 12.76 -10.11 0.68
CA LYS A 131 12.04 -9.39 -0.39
C LYS A 131 11.41 -10.32 -1.43
N GLU A 132 12.11 -11.37 -1.78
CA GLU A 132 11.68 -12.33 -2.82
C GLU A 132 10.71 -13.39 -2.32
N MET A 133 10.41 -13.41 -1.01
CA MET A 133 9.49 -14.40 -0.45
C MET A 133 8.07 -14.16 -0.96
N ASN A 134 7.46 -15.22 -1.48
CA ASN A 134 6.08 -15.16 -1.96
C ASN A 134 5.11 -15.34 -0.78
N MET A 135 4.39 -14.28 -0.46
CA MET A 135 3.45 -14.26 0.66
C MET A 135 2.18 -15.10 0.42
N TYR A 136 1.90 -15.50 -0.83
CA TYR A 136 0.80 -16.40 -1.13
C TYR A 136 1.13 -17.86 -0.80
N ASP A 137 2.40 -18.23 -0.90
CA ASP A 137 2.86 -19.61 -0.73
C ASP A 137 3.47 -19.86 0.64
N THR A 138 3.80 -18.82 1.38
CA THR A 138 4.55 -18.91 2.63
C THR A 138 3.77 -18.30 3.77
N ILE A 139 3.73 -19.01 4.92
CA ILE A 139 3.22 -18.43 6.17
C ILE A 139 4.34 -17.59 6.77
N PHE A 140 4.19 -16.27 6.67
CA PHE A 140 5.15 -15.31 7.18
C PHE A 140 4.79 -15.00 8.65
N THR A 141 5.63 -15.42 9.58
CA THR A 141 5.42 -15.26 11.02
C THR A 141 6.23 -14.11 11.59
N GLU A 142 5.97 -13.73 12.84
CA GLU A 142 6.69 -12.66 13.51
C GLU A 142 8.21 -12.87 13.54
N ASP A 143 8.67 -14.11 13.56
CA ASP A 143 10.10 -14.43 13.48
C ASP A 143 10.77 -13.94 12.20
N ASN A 144 9.99 -13.68 11.17
CA ASN A 144 10.46 -13.20 9.87
C ASN A 144 10.44 -11.67 9.74
N TYR A 145 10.00 -10.94 10.76
CA TYR A 145 9.86 -9.49 10.68
C TYR A 145 11.17 -8.71 10.80
N ILE A 146 12.21 -9.37 11.21
CA ILE A 146 13.52 -8.71 11.46
C ILE A 146 14.39 -8.76 10.22
#